data_f5bb07cdfc68cdd7c2df4b3cbf35c343
#
_entry.id   f5bb07cdfc68cdd7c2df4b3cbf35c343
#
_cell.length_a   1.000
_cell.length_b   1.000
_cell.length_c   1.000
_cell.angle_alpha   90.00
_cell.angle_beta   90.00
_cell.angle_gamma   90.00
#
_symmetry.space_group_name_H-M   'P 1'
#
loop_
_entity.id
_entity.type
_entity.pdbx_description
1 polymer ?
#
loop_
_entity_poly.entity_id
_entity_poly.type
_entity_poly.pdbx_seq_one_letter_code
_entity_poly.pdbx_strand_id
1 'polypeptide(L)'
;MEETIGLSQDAAIVLALAETAIPFAVSVEDEAERWVRLLRLHGQVGLALQSLGVGEAPLSTIAQPHAVRVLRARPLGEDPVADVTLAARRFAAKRGARAAATVDVLFAVIVVYGRTFERALYIRGTSVEELLERLPATEPKPAV
;
A
#
# COMPACT_ATOMS: atom_id res chain seq x y z
N MET A 1 16.11 13.25 20.63
CA MET A 1 16.20 13.15 19.51
C MET A 1 15.48 12.11 18.97
N GLU A 2 14.78 12.24 18.06
CA GLU A 2 14.09 11.31 17.48
C GLU A 2 14.80 10.54 16.57
N GLU A 3 14.67 9.35 16.53
CA GLU A 3 15.24 8.57 15.60
C GLU A 3 14.45 8.36 14.44
N THR A 4 14.89 8.49 13.30
CA THR A 4 14.14 8.28 12.09
C THR A 4 14.19 6.84 11.73
N ILE A 5 13.08 6.24 11.71
CA ILE A 5 12.99 4.84 11.33
C ILE A 5 13.24 4.72 9.84
N GLY A 6 14.11 3.87 9.46
CA GLY A 6 14.41 3.68 8.05
C GLY A 6 13.38 2.82 7.35
N LEU A 7 13.66 2.43 6.15
CA LEU A 7 12.78 1.58 5.37
C LEU A 7 13.52 0.30 5.02
N SER A 8 12.80 -0.81 5.04
CA SER A 8 13.39 -2.06 4.61
C SER A 8 13.61 -1.95 3.11
N GLN A 9 14.38 -2.84 2.53
CA GLN A 9 14.64 -2.79 1.13
C GLN A 9 13.37 -2.90 0.33
N ASP A 10 12.51 -3.85 0.70
CA ASP A 10 11.26 -4.03 -0.04
C ASP A 10 10.36 -2.81 0.11
N ALA A 11 10.28 -2.25 1.30
CA ALA A 11 9.43 -1.07 1.49
C ALA A 11 9.99 0.11 0.70
N ALA A 12 11.31 0.24 0.66
CA ALA A 12 11.92 1.33 -0.07
C ALA A 12 11.59 1.22 -1.56
N ILE A 13 11.62 0.00 -2.10
CA ILE A 13 11.32 -0.20 -3.50
C ILE A 13 9.87 0.15 -3.79
N VAL A 14 8.96 -0.33 -2.95
CA VAL A 14 7.54 -0.06 -3.16
C VAL A 14 7.29 1.45 -3.13
N LEU A 15 7.88 2.13 -2.17
CA LEU A 15 7.62 3.56 -2.05
C LEU A 15 8.28 4.34 -3.18
N ALA A 16 9.44 3.90 -3.64
CA ALA A 16 10.08 4.58 -4.76
C ALA A 16 9.24 4.41 -6.02
N LEU A 17 8.69 3.22 -6.24
CA LEU A 17 7.86 3.00 -7.39
C LEU A 17 6.57 3.80 -7.26
N ALA A 18 6.08 3.96 -6.04
CA ALA A 18 4.85 4.70 -5.83
C ALA A 18 5.05 6.15 -6.23
N GLU A 19 6.24 6.68 -6.02
CA GLU A 19 6.47 8.06 -6.37
C GLU A 19 6.33 8.30 -7.86
N THR A 20 6.49 7.29 -8.66
CA THR A 20 6.33 7.47 -10.08
C THR A 20 4.96 6.99 -10.56
N ALA A 21 4.26 6.21 -9.78
CA ALA A 21 2.98 5.67 -10.21
C ALA A 21 1.79 6.41 -9.66
N ILE A 22 1.85 6.80 -8.41
CA ILE A 22 0.68 7.39 -7.77
C ILE A 22 0.32 8.77 -8.34
N PRO A 23 1.28 9.64 -8.63
CA PRO A 23 0.90 10.95 -9.14
C PRO A 23 0.18 10.91 -10.49
N PHE A 24 0.32 9.81 -11.22
CA PHE A 24 -0.32 9.72 -12.50
C PHE A 24 -1.70 9.07 -12.42
N ALA A 25 -2.15 8.73 -11.23
CA ALA A 25 -3.46 8.12 -11.11
C ALA A 25 -4.52 9.16 -11.42
N VAL A 26 -5.59 8.74 -12.02
CA VAL A 26 -6.64 9.65 -12.40
C VAL A 26 -7.72 9.81 -11.35
N SER A 27 -7.70 9.04 -10.31
CA SER A 27 -8.70 9.14 -9.26
C SER A 27 -8.16 8.51 -8.03
N VAL A 28 -8.85 8.67 -6.92
CA VAL A 28 -8.44 8.05 -5.68
C VAL A 28 -8.56 6.55 -5.81
N GLU A 29 -9.56 6.08 -6.52
CA GLU A 29 -9.72 4.65 -6.75
C GLU A 29 -8.56 4.11 -7.56
N ASP A 30 -8.09 4.87 -8.52
CA ASP A 30 -6.97 4.44 -9.33
C ASP A 30 -5.71 4.41 -8.48
N GLU A 31 -5.57 5.35 -7.54
CA GLU A 31 -4.44 5.34 -6.64
C GLU A 31 -4.45 4.07 -5.83
N ALA A 32 -5.60 3.71 -5.28
CA ALA A 32 -5.70 2.52 -4.45
C ALA A 32 -5.33 1.27 -5.25
N GLU A 33 -5.77 1.20 -6.48
CA GLU A 33 -5.42 0.08 -7.31
C GLU A 33 -3.95 0.02 -7.61
N ARG A 34 -3.33 1.15 -7.78
CA ARG A 34 -1.92 1.18 -8.04
C ARG A 34 -1.14 0.71 -6.81
N TRP A 35 -1.61 1.07 -5.63
CA TRP A 35 -0.98 0.60 -4.42
C TRP A 35 -1.09 -0.94 -4.31
N VAL A 36 -2.23 -1.50 -4.68
CA VAL A 36 -2.38 -2.94 -4.63
C VAL A 36 -1.35 -3.59 -5.55
N ARG A 37 -1.19 -3.04 -6.73
CA ARG A 37 -0.25 -3.61 -7.65
C ARG A 37 1.17 -3.48 -7.19
N LEU A 38 1.53 -2.36 -6.58
CA LEU A 38 2.88 -2.18 -6.11
C LEU A 38 3.17 -3.10 -4.95
N LEU A 39 2.22 -3.21 -4.03
CA LEU A 39 2.41 -4.07 -2.88
C LEU A 39 2.50 -5.53 -3.27
N ARG A 40 1.81 -5.90 -4.33
CA ARG A 40 1.81 -7.28 -4.75
C ARG A 40 3.18 -7.77 -5.19
N LEU A 41 4.03 -6.91 -5.60
CA LEU A 41 5.29 -7.32 -6.15
C LEU A 41 6.45 -7.48 -5.18
N HIS A 42 6.28 -7.04 -3.96
CA HIS A 42 7.40 -7.04 -3.05
C HIS A 42 7.06 -7.44 -1.63
N GLY A 43 7.95 -8.10 -1.00
CA GLY A 43 7.85 -8.36 0.44
C GLY A 43 6.78 -9.34 0.85
N GLN A 44 6.53 -9.41 2.13
CA GLN A 44 5.56 -10.34 2.64
C GLN A 44 4.16 -10.02 2.24
N VAL A 45 3.84 -8.74 2.10
CA VAL A 45 2.52 -8.36 1.65
C VAL A 45 2.33 -8.86 0.23
N GLY A 46 3.37 -8.78 -0.59
CA GLY A 46 3.27 -9.27 -1.95
C GLY A 46 2.98 -10.75 -2.00
N LEU A 47 3.65 -11.51 -1.15
CA LEU A 47 3.42 -12.94 -1.12
C LEU A 47 2.01 -13.26 -0.66
N ALA A 48 1.53 -12.50 0.32
CA ALA A 48 0.18 -12.72 0.81
C ALA A 48 -0.85 -12.43 -0.27
N LEU A 49 -0.67 -11.33 -0.99
CA LEU A 49 -1.61 -10.99 -2.05
C LEU A 49 -1.59 -12.04 -3.14
N GLN A 50 -0.44 -12.52 -3.50
CA GLN A 50 -0.36 -13.54 -4.52
C GLN A 50 -1.01 -14.83 -4.04
N SER A 51 -0.88 -15.15 -2.77
CA SER A 51 -1.48 -16.37 -2.26
C SER A 51 -3.00 -16.27 -2.25
N LEU A 52 -3.53 -15.06 -2.23
CA LEU A 52 -4.97 -14.89 -2.26
C LEU A 52 -5.48 -14.81 -3.69
N GLY A 53 -4.61 -14.96 -4.65
CA GLY A 53 -5.04 -14.94 -6.02
C GLY A 53 -5.09 -13.57 -6.67
N VAL A 54 -4.53 -12.57 -6.05
CA VAL A 54 -4.56 -11.25 -6.62
C VAL A 54 -3.58 -11.22 -7.78
N GLY A 55 -4.08 -11.07 -8.97
CA GLY A 55 -3.23 -11.11 -10.13
C GLY A 55 -2.66 -9.78 -10.48
N GLU A 56 -1.80 -9.80 -11.48
CA GLU A 56 -1.23 -8.62 -11.87
C GLU A 56 -2.12 -7.79 -12.70
N ALA A 57 -2.90 -8.32 -13.52
CA ALA A 57 -3.73 -7.61 -14.38
C ALA A 57 -4.99 -7.16 -13.74
N PRO A 58 -5.27 -5.94 -13.76
CA PRO A 58 -6.47 -5.46 -13.15
C PRO A 58 -7.63 -5.74 -13.98
N LEU A 59 -8.60 -6.23 -13.40
CA LEU A 59 -9.74 -6.50 -14.11
C LEU A 59 -10.33 -5.33 -14.68
N SER A 60 -10.27 -4.37 -14.03
CA SER A 60 -10.95 -3.27 -14.51
C SER A 60 -10.44 -2.60 -15.66
N THR A 61 -9.39 -3.01 -16.09
CA THR A 61 -8.86 -2.35 -17.17
C THR A 61 -9.86 -2.25 -18.14
N ILE A 62 -10.66 -2.99 -18.09
CA ILE A 62 -11.55 -3.00 -19.04
C ILE A 62 -12.35 -1.92 -19.10
N ALA A 63 -12.84 -1.56 -18.29
CA ALA A 63 -13.70 -0.68 -18.38
C ALA A 63 -13.61 0.58 -18.07
N GLN A 64 -12.90 1.15 -18.01
CA GLN A 64 -12.89 2.35 -17.68
C GLN A 64 -12.59 3.39 -18.53
N PRO A 65 -13.09 3.44 -19.49
CA PRO A 65 -12.85 4.40 -20.45
C PRO A 65 -13.05 5.75 -19.95
N HIS A 66 -14.00 5.87 -19.30
CA HIS A 66 -14.33 7.21 -19.03
C HIS A 66 -13.63 7.72 -17.91
N ALA A 67 -13.01 6.99 -17.36
CA ALA A 67 -12.46 7.44 -16.22
C ALA A 67 -11.62 8.53 -16.52
N VAL A 68 -11.28 8.60 -17.57
CA VAL A 68 -10.47 9.53 -17.92
C VAL A 68 -10.76 10.81 -17.61
N ARG A 69 -11.73 11.18 -17.63
CA ARG A 69 -12.00 12.43 -17.66
C ARG A 69 -11.61 13.21 -16.58
N VAL A 70 -11.59 12.86 -15.57
CA VAL A 70 -11.33 13.66 -14.59
C VAL A 70 -10.13 13.58 -13.88
N LEU A 71 -9.26 14.32 -14.12
CA LEU A 71 -8.15 14.27 -13.46
C LEU A 71 -8.35 15.07 -12.26
N ARG A 72 -8.31 14.59 -11.14
CA ARG A 72 -8.49 15.32 -10.06
C ARG A 72 -7.25 15.90 -9.64
N ALA A 73 -7.02 17.09 -9.66
CA ALA A 73 -5.82 17.70 -9.28
C ALA A 73 -5.76 17.70 -7.80
N ARG A 74 -4.71 17.38 -7.22
CA ARG A 74 -4.64 17.37 -5.80
C ARG A 74 -4.28 18.74 -5.32
N PRO A 75 -4.74 19.12 -4.19
CA PRO A 75 -4.43 20.42 -3.64
C PRO A 75 -2.95 20.51 -3.40
N LEU A 76 -2.43 21.69 -3.48
CA LEU A 76 -1.07 21.90 -3.32
C LEU A 76 -0.69 21.43 -1.99
N GLY A 77 0.39 20.81 -1.85
CA GLY A 77 0.79 20.31 -0.57
C GLY A 77 0.41 18.90 -0.26
N GLU A 78 -0.48 18.32 -1.01
CA GLU A 78 -0.86 16.99 -0.73
C GLU A 78 0.02 16.02 -1.45
N ASP A 79 0.55 15.07 -0.76
CA ASP A 79 1.41 14.09 -1.36
C ASP A 79 1.10 12.75 -0.71
N PRO A 80 0.28 11.95 -1.31
CA PRO A 80 -0.14 10.70 -0.71
C PRO A 80 1.02 9.75 -0.45
N VAL A 81 2.04 9.79 -1.27
CA VAL A 81 3.16 8.89 -1.05
C VAL A 81 3.92 9.33 0.20
N ALA A 82 4.06 10.63 0.41
CA ALA A 82 4.70 11.12 1.61
C ALA A 82 3.87 10.77 2.83
N ASP A 83 2.54 10.87 2.71
CA ASP A 83 1.67 10.55 3.82
C ASP A 83 1.78 9.08 4.18
N VAL A 84 1.83 8.22 3.18
CA VAL A 84 1.94 6.79 3.41
C VAL A 84 3.31 6.50 4.03
N THR A 85 4.35 7.15 3.56
CA THR A 85 5.68 6.91 4.08
C THR A 85 5.77 7.29 5.56
N LEU A 86 5.22 8.43 5.89
CA LEU A 86 5.26 8.88 7.27
C LEU A 86 4.46 7.93 8.17
N ALA A 87 3.30 7.54 7.72
CA ALA A 87 2.47 6.64 8.51
C ALA A 87 3.16 5.29 8.68
N ALA A 88 3.80 4.81 7.62
CA ALA A 88 4.48 3.51 7.70
C ALA A 88 5.60 3.56 8.73
N ARG A 89 6.33 4.65 8.77
CA ARG A 89 7.38 4.77 9.77
C ARG A 89 6.83 4.82 11.18
N ARG A 90 5.67 5.44 11.34
CA ARG A 90 5.04 5.50 12.64
C ARG A 90 4.56 4.14 13.09
N PHE A 91 4.00 3.36 12.17
CA PHE A 91 3.56 2.03 12.53
C PHE A 91 4.77 1.16 12.92
N ALA A 92 5.86 1.29 12.18
CA ALA A 92 7.03 0.51 12.49
C ALA A 92 7.58 0.90 13.86
N ALA A 93 7.59 2.18 14.15
CA ALA A 93 8.10 2.64 15.43
C ALA A 93 7.26 2.10 16.55
N LYS A 94 5.92 2.08 16.35
CA LYS A 94 5.07 1.62 17.38
C LYS A 94 5.24 0.17 17.67
N ARG A 95 5.59 -0.63 16.76
CA ARG A 95 5.77 -2.05 17.03
C ARG A 95 7.24 -2.36 17.34
N GLY A 96 8.07 -1.34 17.52
CA GLY A 96 9.43 -1.57 17.92
C GLY A 96 10.37 -2.01 16.83
N ALA A 97 9.99 -1.81 15.57
CA ALA A 97 10.81 -2.26 14.48
C ALA A 97 11.89 -1.25 14.18
N ARG A 98 13.01 -1.73 13.65
CA ARG A 98 14.03 -0.83 13.31
C ARG A 98 13.83 -0.21 11.96
N ALA A 99 13.01 -0.76 11.13
CA ALA A 99 12.74 -0.24 9.81
C ALA A 99 11.31 -0.55 9.44
N ALA A 100 10.72 0.28 8.63
CA ALA A 100 9.37 0.04 8.17
C ALA A 100 9.42 -1.00 7.06
N ALA A 101 8.58 -2.00 7.15
CA ALA A 101 8.53 -3.06 6.16
C ALA A 101 7.29 -2.89 5.32
N THR A 102 7.09 -3.75 4.34
CA THR A 102 5.91 -3.63 3.47
C THR A 102 4.63 -3.76 4.27
N VAL A 103 4.64 -4.49 5.38
CA VAL A 103 3.43 -4.60 6.17
C VAL A 103 3.09 -3.23 6.77
N ASP A 104 4.08 -2.42 7.12
CA ASP A 104 3.82 -1.10 7.65
C ASP A 104 3.30 -0.20 6.55
N VAL A 105 3.78 -0.39 5.32
CA VAL A 105 3.28 0.35 4.18
C VAL A 105 1.82 -0.04 3.95
N LEU A 106 1.49 -1.31 4.07
CA LEU A 106 0.13 -1.76 3.89
C LEU A 106 -0.79 -1.09 4.91
N PHE A 107 -0.40 -1.09 6.19
CA PHE A 107 -1.23 -0.46 7.19
C PHE A 107 -1.38 1.03 6.91
N ALA A 108 -0.33 1.66 6.42
CA ALA A 108 -0.40 3.07 6.10
C ALA A 108 -1.37 3.33 4.96
N VAL A 109 -1.35 2.48 3.95
CA VAL A 109 -2.25 2.63 2.81
C VAL A 109 -3.69 2.44 3.27
N ILE A 110 -3.91 1.50 4.18
CA ILE A 110 -5.25 1.27 4.69
C ILE A 110 -5.75 2.51 5.42
N VAL A 111 -4.88 3.15 6.19
CA VAL A 111 -5.30 4.32 6.92
C VAL A 111 -5.51 5.51 5.99
N VAL A 112 -4.64 5.71 5.04
CA VAL A 112 -4.75 6.85 4.17
C VAL A 112 -5.92 6.75 3.20
N TYR A 113 -6.17 5.58 2.67
CA TYR A 113 -7.23 5.40 1.68
C TYR A 113 -8.53 4.81 2.21
N GLY A 114 -8.49 4.16 3.34
CA GLY A 114 -9.69 3.64 3.97
C GLY A 114 -10.48 2.74 3.07
N ARG A 115 -11.79 3.02 2.97
CA ARG A 115 -12.65 2.20 2.20
C ARG A 115 -12.29 2.10 0.77
N THR A 116 -11.63 3.09 0.20
CA THR A 116 -11.25 3.03 -1.20
C THR A 116 -10.29 1.89 -1.44
N PHE A 117 -9.37 1.67 -0.49
CA PHE A 117 -8.45 0.58 -0.63
C PHE A 117 -9.17 -0.76 -0.40
N GLU A 118 -10.10 -0.79 0.53
CA GLU A 118 -10.85 -2.00 0.78
C GLU A 118 -11.58 -2.41 -0.46
N ARG A 119 -12.17 -1.45 -1.18
CA ARG A 119 -12.88 -1.74 -2.34
C ARG A 119 -11.96 -2.23 -3.42
N ALA A 120 -10.74 -1.71 -3.53
CA ALA A 120 -9.83 -2.18 -4.54
C ALA A 120 -9.50 -3.65 -4.30
N LEU A 121 -9.40 -4.06 -3.03
CA LEU A 121 -9.16 -5.46 -2.74
C LEU A 121 -10.40 -6.29 -3.05
N TYR A 122 -11.55 -5.76 -2.71
CA TYR A 122 -12.78 -6.50 -2.91
C TYR A 122 -12.99 -6.81 -4.39
N ILE A 123 -12.68 -5.87 -5.25
CA ILE A 123 -12.82 -6.08 -6.67
C ILE A 123 -11.92 -7.18 -7.14
N ARG A 124 -10.81 -7.42 -6.44
CA ARG A 124 -9.93 -8.47 -6.82
C ARG A 124 -10.20 -9.76 -6.10
N GLY A 125 -11.27 -9.82 -5.36
CA GLY A 125 -11.72 -11.06 -4.74
C GLY A 125 -11.18 -11.32 -3.36
N THR A 126 -10.67 -10.32 -2.69
CA THR A 126 -10.18 -10.53 -1.35
C THR A 126 -10.63 -9.38 -0.46
N SER A 127 -10.11 -9.31 0.74
CA SER A 127 -10.48 -8.26 1.67
C SER A 127 -9.30 -7.95 2.54
N VAL A 128 -9.38 -6.85 3.27
CA VAL A 128 -8.34 -6.49 4.19
C VAL A 128 -8.17 -7.58 5.21
N GLU A 129 -9.28 -8.12 5.71
CA GLU A 129 -9.22 -9.14 6.70
C GLU A 129 -8.53 -10.38 6.22
N GLU A 130 -8.83 -10.83 5.03
CA GLU A 130 -8.18 -11.99 4.51
C GLU A 130 -6.71 -11.74 4.29
N LEU A 131 -6.36 -10.54 3.84
CA LEU A 131 -5.00 -10.22 3.61
C LEU A 131 -4.21 -10.25 4.92
N LEU A 132 -4.78 -9.65 5.96
CA LEU A 132 -4.09 -9.63 7.23
C LEU A 132 -3.89 -11.03 7.78
N GLU A 133 -4.85 -11.91 7.52
CA GLU A 133 -4.73 -13.25 8.00
C GLU A 133 -3.63 -14.03 7.29
N ARG A 134 -3.30 -13.63 6.08
CA ARG A 134 -2.27 -14.32 5.37
C ARG A 134 -0.90 -13.80 5.68
N LEU A 135 -0.78 -12.70 6.40
CA LEU A 135 0.52 -12.21 6.74
C LEU A 135 1.09 -13.02 7.87
N PRO A 136 2.36 -13.25 7.89
CA PRO A 136 2.93 -14.03 8.93
C PRO A 136 2.83 -13.21 10.21
N ALA A 137 2.83 -13.90 11.28
CA ALA A 137 2.64 -13.26 12.50
C ALA A 137 3.83 -12.42 12.63
N THR A 138 3.75 -11.30 12.45
CA THR A 138 4.86 -10.54 12.48
C THR A 138 5.17 -10.18 13.78
N GLU A 139 5.05 -10.86 14.67
CA GLU A 139 5.26 -10.51 15.85
C GLU A 139 6.57 -10.41 16.09
N PRO A 140 6.92 -9.77 16.40
CA PRO A 140 8.22 -9.53 16.56
C PRO A 140 8.73 -10.29 17.61
N LYS A 141 8.71 -10.48 18.00
CA LYS A 141 9.20 -10.91 18.73
C LYS A 141 9.84 -10.90 19.45
N PRO A 142 9.91 -10.97 20.01
CA PRO A 142 10.24 -10.82 20.83
C PRO A 142 11.21 -11.05 21.19
N ALA A 143 11.45 -11.10 21.33
CA ALA A 143 12.25 -11.36 21.57
C ALA A 143 12.58 -11.72 22.36
N VAL A 144 12.62 -11.86 22.62
CA VAL A 144 12.82 -12.20 23.40
C VAL A 144 13.31 -12.15 23.74
#